data_e3c65b7c1f9f09c7185bbddaf9a67aad
#
_entry.id   e3c65b7c1f9f09c7185bbddaf9a67aad
#
_cell.length_a   1.000
_cell.length_b   1.000
_cell.length_c   1.000
_cell.angle_alpha   90.00
_cell.angle_beta   90.00
_cell.angle_gamma   90.00
#
_symmetry.space_group_name_H-M   'P 1'
#
loop_
_entity.id
_entity.type
_entity.pdbx_description
1 polymer ?
#
loop_
_entity_poly.entity_id
_entity_poly.type
_entity_poly.pdbx_seq_one_letter_code
_entity_poly.pdbx_strand_id
1 'polypeptide(L)'
;MAFSRVLRLFAVALVLAAAAAGSLAQGGAVGAHKAAPVASIRFGVLPLGGTVESRALWMPLMADLSQAIGVPVSAYSVASYEELDRAIKRDEIDMAFLSAKMALDAVMQQRMKVVAQIARRPGMPMHRAVLLTRKAGVPNTLEAVLAEPERWRLARGDSRSVTGFLVPQSQLFLPRNIELETRFRGEVVGNHQATALAVANGDADVATNNTTDFERFREQFPVEAARLHIVWESEPPPGAQMVVRRAYPPEFQARLQAFLVGYGQGKGPRGDAEREVLKTLRAAYGYAPADDSALLPEALLEYELGKQRAMAAAWVNEAAREQRLRRVEQTYKEQVEALRAASTAPR
;
A
#
# COMPACT_ATOMS: atom_id res chain seq x y z
N MET A 1 -2.83 -23.15 -71.39
CA MET A 1 -2.70 -21.99 -72.28
C MET A 1 -2.03 -20.95 -71.39
N ALA A 2 -0.75 -20.82 -71.39
CA ALA A 2 0.12 -20.26 -72.45
C ALA A 2 0.16 -18.71 -72.34
N PHE A 3 1.36 -18.26 -72.02
CA PHE A 3 2.04 -17.07 -72.53
C PHE A 3 1.71 -15.73 -71.79
N SER A 4 2.62 -14.82 -71.48
CA SER A 4 4.04 -14.59 -71.84
C SER A 4 4.51 -13.39 -71.00
N ARG A 5 5.61 -13.43 -70.29
CA ARG A 5 6.90 -12.75 -70.51
C ARG A 5 6.84 -11.30 -71.04
N VAL A 6 7.54 -10.40 -70.42
CA VAL A 6 8.76 -9.68 -70.87
C VAL A 6 8.97 -8.50 -69.88
N LEU A 7 9.89 -8.43 -68.99
CA LEU A 7 11.29 -8.00 -69.09
C LEU A 7 11.50 -6.62 -69.75
N ARG A 8 11.86 -5.60 -69.00
CA ARG A 8 12.81 -4.53 -69.43
C ARG A 8 13.59 -3.96 -68.23
N LEU A 9 14.86 -4.29 -68.29
CA LEU A 9 16.01 -3.64 -67.68
C LEU A 9 16.40 -2.38 -68.49
N PHE A 10 17.23 -1.55 -67.88
CA PHE A 10 18.10 -0.45 -68.37
C PHE A 10 17.71 0.88 -67.69
N ALA A 11 18.61 1.71 -67.20
CA ALA A 11 20.07 1.74 -67.03
C ALA A 11 20.40 2.94 -66.11
N VAL A 12 21.28 2.76 -65.20
CA VAL A 12 22.50 3.47 -64.87
C VAL A 12 22.63 4.91 -65.45
N ALA A 13 22.81 5.88 -64.55
CA ALA A 13 23.75 6.96 -64.75
C ALA A 13 24.25 7.51 -63.41
N LEU A 14 25.51 7.27 -63.20
CA LEU A 14 26.42 7.79 -62.19
C LEU A 14 26.68 9.28 -62.44
N VAL A 15 26.51 10.16 -61.44
CA VAL A 15 27.21 11.45 -61.41
C VAL A 15 27.78 11.61 -60.02
N LEU A 16 29.09 11.39 -59.93
CA LEU A 16 29.97 11.85 -58.88
C LEU A 16 30.27 13.35 -59.11
N ALA A 17 29.94 14.21 -58.16
CA ALA A 17 30.57 15.49 -58.02
C ALA A 17 30.87 15.72 -56.53
N ALA A 18 32.15 15.72 -56.23
CA ALA A 18 32.73 16.07 -54.94
C ALA A 18 32.56 17.59 -54.69
N ALA A 19 32.10 17.91 -53.48
CA ALA A 19 32.40 19.20 -52.87
C ALA A 19 32.62 18.95 -51.38
N ALA A 20 33.90 18.95 -51.00
CA ALA A 20 34.34 19.05 -49.64
C ALA A 20 34.15 20.50 -49.18
N ALA A 21 33.70 20.69 -47.98
CA ALA A 21 34.06 21.68 -46.97
C ALA A 21 32.84 22.13 -46.15
N GLY A 22 32.93 22.00 -44.84
CA GLY A 22 32.03 22.68 -43.91
C GLY A 22 31.44 21.80 -42.80
N SER A 23 32.26 20.98 -42.14
CA SER A 23 31.88 20.48 -40.81
C SER A 23 31.88 21.63 -39.79
N LEU A 24 30.79 22.34 -39.71
CA LEU A 24 30.48 23.13 -38.51
C LEU A 24 29.78 22.14 -37.56
N ALA A 25 30.49 21.78 -36.49
CA ALA A 25 29.96 21.08 -35.36
C ALA A 25 28.76 21.89 -34.77
N GLN A 26 27.55 21.54 -35.19
CA GLN A 26 26.38 21.87 -34.41
C GLN A 26 26.39 20.92 -33.23
N GLY A 27 26.97 21.38 -32.10
CA GLY A 27 26.70 20.85 -30.79
C GLY A 27 25.18 20.89 -30.56
N GLY A 28 24.52 19.79 -30.86
CA GLY A 28 23.13 19.60 -30.46
C GLY A 28 23.07 19.71 -28.94
N ALA A 29 22.65 20.86 -28.45
CA ALA A 29 22.16 20.93 -27.07
C ALA A 29 21.11 19.84 -26.94
N VAL A 30 21.42 18.85 -26.13
CA VAL A 30 20.42 17.87 -25.65
C VAL A 30 19.39 18.72 -24.90
N GLY A 31 18.37 19.13 -25.63
CA GLY A 31 17.25 19.84 -25.06
C GLY A 31 16.70 18.97 -23.94
N ALA A 32 16.88 19.43 -22.71
CA ALA A 32 16.20 18.85 -21.59
C ALA A 32 14.72 18.76 -21.96
N HIS A 33 14.22 17.55 -22.22
CA HIS A 33 12.79 17.33 -22.44
C HIS A 33 12.10 17.82 -21.17
N LYS A 34 11.52 19.01 -21.23
CA LYS A 34 10.71 19.54 -20.16
C LYS A 34 9.54 18.57 -20.00
N ALA A 35 9.53 17.78 -18.93
CA ALA A 35 8.48 16.84 -18.68
C ALA A 35 7.12 17.54 -18.81
N ALA A 36 6.16 16.88 -19.46
CA ALA A 36 4.84 17.46 -19.63
C ALA A 36 4.26 17.87 -18.26
N PRO A 37 3.61 19.02 -18.15
CA PRO A 37 3.06 19.48 -16.89
C PRO A 37 2.01 18.46 -16.39
N VAL A 38 2.03 18.17 -15.08
CA VAL A 38 1.03 17.29 -14.45
C VAL A 38 -0.32 18.00 -14.51
N ALA A 39 -1.28 17.42 -15.22
CA ALA A 39 -2.58 18.04 -15.47
C ALA A 39 -3.58 17.83 -14.31
N SER A 40 -3.51 16.68 -13.62
CA SER A 40 -4.36 16.33 -12.48
C SER A 40 -3.72 15.23 -11.64
N ILE A 41 -4.19 15.06 -10.39
CA ILE A 41 -3.81 13.96 -9.50
C ILE A 41 -5.05 13.15 -9.15
N ARG A 42 -5.00 11.84 -9.36
CA ARG A 42 -5.98 10.87 -8.88
C ARG A 42 -5.46 10.27 -7.59
N PHE A 43 -6.09 10.64 -6.47
CA PHE A 43 -5.72 10.18 -5.14
C PHE A 43 -6.46 8.89 -4.81
N GLY A 44 -5.74 7.78 -4.74
CA GLY A 44 -6.26 6.48 -4.35
C GLY A 44 -6.62 6.44 -2.87
N VAL A 45 -7.89 6.17 -2.58
CA VAL A 45 -8.40 6.10 -1.21
C VAL A 45 -8.45 4.64 -0.76
N LEU A 46 -7.67 4.31 0.26
CA LEU A 46 -7.68 2.98 0.88
C LEU A 46 -9.04 2.73 1.56
N PRO A 47 -9.72 1.61 1.26
CA PRO A 47 -11.06 1.31 1.80
C PRO A 47 -10.96 0.79 3.25
N LEU A 48 -10.81 1.69 4.23
CA LEU A 48 -10.76 1.37 5.66
C LEU A 48 -12.16 1.20 6.26
N GLY A 49 -13.16 1.88 5.70
CA GLY A 49 -14.58 1.83 6.03
C GLY A 49 -15.42 1.80 4.77
N GLY A 50 -16.64 2.34 4.81
CA GLY A 50 -17.47 2.54 3.62
C GLY A 50 -16.78 3.44 2.59
N THR A 51 -17.04 3.22 1.30
CA THR A 51 -16.41 3.98 0.20
C THR A 51 -16.67 5.49 0.32
N VAL A 52 -17.89 5.87 0.67
CA VAL A 52 -18.29 7.29 0.84
C VAL A 52 -17.59 7.91 2.03
N GLU A 53 -17.53 7.22 3.16
CA GLU A 53 -16.90 7.67 4.39
C GLU A 53 -15.39 7.79 4.22
N SER A 54 -14.75 6.78 3.63
CA SER A 54 -13.30 6.78 3.36
C SER A 54 -12.93 7.96 2.44
N ARG A 55 -13.75 8.25 1.42
CA ARG A 55 -13.58 9.42 0.55
C ARG A 55 -13.70 10.72 1.33
N ALA A 56 -14.76 10.87 2.14
CA ALA A 56 -15.02 12.09 2.90
C ALA A 56 -13.88 12.45 3.86
N LEU A 57 -13.22 11.45 4.46
CA LEU A 57 -12.07 11.65 5.34
C LEU A 57 -10.90 12.36 4.65
N TRP A 58 -10.64 12.05 3.37
CA TRP A 58 -9.50 12.57 2.63
C TRP A 58 -9.79 13.86 1.86
N MET A 59 -11.08 14.19 1.63
CA MET A 59 -11.48 15.37 0.85
C MET A 59 -10.84 16.68 1.31
N PRO A 60 -10.79 17.02 2.62
CA PRO A 60 -10.18 18.27 3.06
C PRO A 60 -8.70 18.37 2.70
N LEU A 61 -7.90 17.33 2.98
CA LEU A 61 -6.47 17.29 2.63
C LEU A 61 -6.25 17.38 1.13
N MET A 62 -7.08 16.71 0.31
CA MET A 62 -7.00 16.78 -1.15
C MET A 62 -7.32 18.17 -1.68
N ALA A 63 -8.30 18.86 -1.10
CA ALA A 63 -8.64 20.23 -1.47
C ALA A 63 -7.48 21.20 -1.18
N ASP A 64 -6.89 21.10 0.00
CA ASP A 64 -5.75 21.92 0.40
C ASP A 64 -4.51 21.61 -0.45
N LEU A 65 -4.27 20.34 -0.78
CA LEU A 65 -3.20 19.92 -1.70
C LEU A 65 -3.42 20.54 -3.08
N SER A 66 -4.64 20.40 -3.63
CA SER A 66 -4.99 20.96 -4.93
C SER A 66 -4.71 22.47 -5.00
N GLN A 67 -5.09 23.22 -3.96
CA GLN A 67 -4.82 24.65 -3.85
C GLN A 67 -3.31 24.94 -3.78
N ALA A 68 -2.56 24.18 -2.98
CA ALA A 68 -1.13 24.42 -2.75
C ALA A 68 -0.26 24.15 -3.98
N ILE A 69 -0.61 23.15 -4.78
CA ILE A 69 0.18 22.76 -5.96
C ILE A 69 -0.36 23.36 -7.27
N GLY A 70 -1.56 23.96 -7.25
CA GLY A 70 -2.20 24.53 -8.46
C GLY A 70 -2.63 23.47 -9.48
N VAL A 71 -2.86 22.22 -9.04
CA VAL A 71 -3.26 21.09 -9.90
C VAL A 71 -4.49 20.43 -9.29
N PRO A 72 -5.55 20.13 -10.07
CA PRO A 72 -6.73 19.44 -9.55
C PRO A 72 -6.38 18.09 -8.93
N VAL A 73 -6.88 17.84 -7.70
CA VAL A 73 -6.76 16.56 -7.00
C VAL A 73 -8.15 15.96 -6.82
N SER A 74 -8.35 14.75 -7.30
CA SER A 74 -9.62 14.03 -7.20
C SER A 74 -9.49 12.69 -6.51
N ALA A 75 -10.48 12.31 -5.70
CA ALA A 75 -10.51 10.99 -5.07
C ALA A 75 -10.82 9.90 -6.08
N TYR A 76 -10.01 8.85 -6.07
CA TYR A 76 -10.28 7.58 -6.72
C TYR A 76 -10.65 6.56 -5.63
N SER A 77 -11.94 6.33 -5.47
CA SER A 77 -12.46 5.47 -4.40
C SER A 77 -12.86 4.11 -4.95
N VAL A 78 -12.49 3.06 -4.23
CA VAL A 78 -12.73 1.65 -4.56
C VAL A 78 -13.37 0.93 -3.36
N ALA A 79 -13.99 -0.22 -3.62
CA ALA A 79 -14.62 -1.02 -2.59
C ALA A 79 -13.65 -2.02 -1.92
N SER A 80 -12.52 -2.34 -2.55
CA SER A 80 -11.58 -3.35 -2.06
C SER A 80 -10.11 -2.98 -2.28
N TYR A 81 -9.22 -3.62 -1.51
CA TYR A 81 -7.77 -3.55 -1.68
C TYR A 81 -7.33 -4.05 -3.06
N GLU A 82 -7.99 -5.09 -3.55
CA GLU A 82 -7.70 -5.67 -4.87
C GLU A 82 -8.02 -4.69 -6.01
N GLU A 83 -9.13 -3.96 -5.92
CA GLU A 83 -9.47 -2.93 -6.91
C GLU A 83 -8.45 -1.78 -6.91
N LEU A 84 -7.99 -1.36 -5.73
CA LEU A 84 -6.96 -0.32 -5.61
C LEU A 84 -5.62 -0.79 -6.20
N ASP A 85 -5.21 -2.03 -5.91
CA ASP A 85 -4.01 -2.64 -6.49
C ASP A 85 -4.09 -2.72 -8.02
N ARG A 86 -5.24 -3.14 -8.56
CA ARG A 86 -5.46 -3.16 -10.03
C ARG A 86 -5.38 -1.76 -10.63
N ALA A 87 -5.96 -0.75 -9.96
CA ALA A 87 -5.91 0.63 -10.43
C ALA A 87 -4.48 1.19 -10.45
N ILE A 88 -3.67 0.87 -9.43
CA ILE A 88 -2.23 1.22 -9.39
C ILE A 88 -1.49 0.57 -10.57
N LYS A 89 -1.71 -0.72 -10.81
CA LYS A 89 -1.09 -1.47 -11.92
C LYS A 89 -1.46 -0.92 -13.31
N ARG A 90 -2.65 -0.34 -13.45
CA ARG A 90 -3.12 0.29 -14.69
C ARG A 90 -2.78 1.78 -14.82
N ASP A 91 -1.94 2.31 -13.91
CA ASP A 91 -1.59 3.73 -13.86
C ASP A 91 -2.82 4.67 -13.72
N GLU A 92 -3.87 4.21 -13.05
CA GLU A 92 -5.07 5.00 -12.77
C GLU A 92 -4.95 5.79 -11.46
N ILE A 93 -3.90 5.57 -10.68
CA ILE A 93 -3.59 6.23 -9.41
C ILE A 93 -2.29 7.02 -9.54
N ASP A 94 -2.30 8.25 -9.05
CA ASP A 94 -1.16 9.16 -9.11
C ASP A 94 -0.53 9.42 -7.74
N MET A 95 -1.33 9.35 -6.67
CA MET A 95 -0.93 9.48 -5.28
C MET A 95 -1.87 8.63 -4.42
N ALA A 96 -1.39 8.05 -3.33
CA ALA A 96 -2.23 7.28 -2.42
C ALA A 96 -1.61 7.17 -1.02
N PHE A 97 -2.47 6.92 -0.02
CA PHE A 97 -2.07 6.44 1.30
C PHE A 97 -2.34 4.93 1.35
N LEU A 98 -1.28 4.14 1.40
CA LEU A 98 -1.35 2.68 1.26
C LEU A 98 -0.88 1.97 2.53
N SER A 99 -1.40 0.75 2.77
CA SER A 99 -0.76 -0.17 3.71
C SER A 99 0.69 -0.43 3.29
N ALA A 100 1.56 -0.78 4.25
CA ALA A 100 2.97 -1.04 3.93
C ALA A 100 3.12 -2.14 2.86
N LYS A 101 2.28 -3.19 2.92
CA LYS A 101 2.25 -4.26 1.90
C LYS A 101 1.92 -3.73 0.50
N MET A 102 0.84 -2.96 0.35
CA MET A 102 0.48 -2.40 -0.96
C MET A 102 1.52 -1.41 -1.47
N ALA A 103 2.11 -0.61 -0.57
CA ALA A 103 3.18 0.31 -0.92
C ALA A 103 4.44 -0.45 -1.40
N LEU A 104 4.82 -1.53 -0.71
CA LEU A 104 5.94 -2.39 -1.12
C LEU A 104 5.70 -2.98 -2.51
N ASP A 105 4.53 -3.55 -2.76
CA ASP A 105 4.18 -4.10 -4.07
C ASP A 105 4.24 -3.04 -5.18
N ALA A 106 3.68 -1.86 -4.94
CA ALA A 106 3.67 -0.76 -5.91
C ALA A 106 5.07 -0.21 -6.20
N VAL A 107 5.94 -0.15 -5.19
CA VAL A 107 7.34 0.27 -5.30
C VAL A 107 8.16 -0.78 -6.05
N MET A 108 8.03 -2.06 -5.70
CA MET A 108 8.74 -3.15 -6.39
C MET A 108 8.33 -3.29 -7.86
N GLN A 109 7.09 -2.96 -8.20
CA GLN A 109 6.59 -2.89 -9.58
C GLN A 109 6.99 -1.60 -10.31
N GLN A 110 7.81 -0.73 -9.71
CA GLN A 110 8.25 0.56 -10.27
C GLN A 110 7.10 1.52 -10.64
N ARG A 111 5.92 1.37 -9.99
CA ARG A 111 4.76 2.23 -10.22
C ARG A 111 4.77 3.46 -9.33
N MET A 112 5.08 3.25 -8.05
CA MET A 112 5.02 4.28 -7.02
C MET A 112 6.38 4.49 -6.34
N LYS A 113 6.50 5.59 -5.63
CA LYS A 113 7.62 5.95 -4.76
C LYS A 113 7.06 6.47 -3.44
N VAL A 114 7.66 6.07 -2.33
CA VAL A 114 7.33 6.62 -1.01
C VAL A 114 7.84 8.05 -0.91
N VAL A 115 7.00 8.95 -0.39
CA VAL A 115 7.38 10.36 -0.15
C VAL A 115 7.17 10.79 1.30
N ALA A 116 6.23 10.16 2.04
CA ALA A 116 6.00 10.49 3.44
C ALA A 116 5.36 9.33 4.20
N GLN A 117 5.45 9.39 5.51
CA GLN A 117 4.78 8.49 6.45
C GLN A 117 4.16 9.29 7.60
N ILE A 118 3.24 8.70 8.34
CA ILE A 118 2.69 9.36 9.53
C ILE A 118 3.82 9.60 10.53
N ALA A 119 3.95 10.85 10.99
CA ALA A 119 4.94 11.24 11.99
C ALA A 119 4.62 10.58 13.34
N ARG A 120 5.65 10.06 14.00
CA ARG A 120 5.55 9.41 15.31
C ARG A 120 6.39 10.18 16.34
N ARG A 121 5.93 10.20 17.60
CA ARG A 121 6.68 10.75 18.72
C ARG A 121 6.85 9.70 19.81
N PRO A 122 7.94 9.71 20.57
CA PRO A 122 8.09 8.84 21.74
C PRO A 122 6.90 8.96 22.69
N GLY A 123 6.44 7.83 23.25
CA GLY A 123 5.30 7.78 24.17
C GLY A 123 3.90 7.81 23.55
N MET A 124 3.80 7.87 22.22
CA MET A 124 2.49 7.76 21.57
C MET A 124 1.95 6.33 21.60
N PRO A 125 0.61 6.19 21.72
CA PRO A 125 -0.03 4.90 21.47
C PRO A 125 0.36 4.37 20.09
N MET A 126 0.83 3.13 20.06
CA MET A 126 1.21 2.50 18.80
C MET A 126 -0.03 1.93 18.12
N HIS A 127 -0.10 2.14 16.81
CA HIS A 127 -1.04 1.40 15.97
C HIS A 127 -0.70 -0.10 16.04
N ARG A 128 -1.67 -0.96 16.38
CA ARG A 128 -1.47 -2.41 16.59
C ARG A 128 -2.57 -3.19 15.88
N ALA A 129 -2.25 -4.36 15.38
CA ALA A 129 -3.28 -5.32 15.00
C ALA A 129 -3.95 -5.85 16.27
N VAL A 130 -5.25 -6.12 16.18
CA VAL A 130 -6.04 -6.67 17.29
C VAL A 130 -6.91 -7.82 16.81
N LEU A 131 -7.24 -8.71 17.76
CA LEU A 131 -8.26 -9.72 17.58
C LEU A 131 -9.48 -9.35 18.44
N LEU A 132 -10.65 -9.32 17.81
CA LEU A 132 -11.92 -8.96 18.43
C LEU A 132 -12.81 -10.20 18.59
N THR A 133 -13.50 -10.29 19.71
CA THR A 133 -14.60 -11.24 19.95
C THR A 133 -15.77 -10.54 20.63
N ARG A 134 -16.93 -11.20 20.73
CA ARG A 134 -18.01 -10.69 21.57
C ARG A 134 -17.70 -10.89 23.05
N LYS A 135 -18.10 -9.94 23.89
CA LYS A 135 -17.99 -10.04 25.35
C LYS A 135 -18.85 -11.15 25.92
N ALA A 136 -20.03 -11.35 25.35
CA ALA A 136 -20.97 -12.39 25.74
C ALA A 136 -20.93 -13.56 24.75
N GLY A 137 -21.02 -14.78 25.28
CA GLY A 137 -20.97 -16.02 24.48
C GLY A 137 -19.56 -16.57 24.35
N VAL A 138 -19.37 -17.46 23.38
CA VAL A 138 -18.09 -18.09 23.06
C VAL A 138 -17.80 -17.94 21.57
N PRO A 139 -16.53 -17.73 21.15
CA PRO A 139 -15.36 -17.55 22.02
C PRO A 139 -15.34 -16.11 22.59
N ASN A 140 -14.87 -15.95 23.82
CA ASN A 140 -14.69 -14.63 24.43
C ASN A 140 -13.29 -14.43 25.05
N THR A 141 -12.39 -15.38 24.85
CA THR A 141 -10.97 -15.27 25.23
C THR A 141 -10.07 -15.72 24.08
N LEU A 142 -8.80 -15.31 24.13
CA LEU A 142 -7.80 -15.75 23.16
C LEU A 142 -7.60 -17.27 23.19
N GLU A 143 -7.54 -17.85 24.38
CA GLU A 143 -7.35 -19.29 24.59
C GLU A 143 -8.48 -20.09 23.93
N ALA A 144 -9.73 -19.65 24.07
CA ALA A 144 -10.89 -20.30 23.45
C ALA A 144 -10.82 -20.23 21.91
N VAL A 145 -10.35 -19.11 21.35
CA VAL A 145 -10.16 -18.97 19.89
C VAL A 145 -9.09 -19.94 19.39
N LEU A 146 -7.96 -20.04 20.11
CA LEU A 146 -6.80 -20.80 19.67
C LEU A 146 -6.92 -22.31 19.89
N ALA A 147 -7.73 -22.73 20.87
CA ALA A 147 -7.89 -24.15 21.21
C ALA A 147 -8.63 -24.93 20.10
N GLU A 148 -9.64 -24.34 19.50
CA GLU A 148 -10.51 -25.00 18.51
C GLU A 148 -10.89 -24.03 17.38
N PRO A 149 -9.93 -23.51 16.59
CA PRO A 149 -10.21 -22.49 15.57
C PRO A 149 -11.22 -22.96 14.52
N GLU A 150 -11.26 -24.26 14.21
CA GLU A 150 -12.21 -24.89 13.28
C GLU A 150 -13.68 -24.78 13.71
N ARG A 151 -13.95 -24.43 14.95
CA ARG A 151 -15.33 -24.18 15.44
C ARG A 151 -15.83 -22.78 15.10
N TRP A 152 -14.92 -21.82 14.85
CA TRP A 152 -15.25 -20.41 14.76
C TRP A 152 -15.26 -19.91 13.33
N ARG A 153 -16.15 -18.95 13.05
CA ARG A 153 -16.18 -18.17 11.80
C ARG A 153 -15.27 -16.95 11.98
N LEU A 154 -14.36 -16.76 11.07
CA LEU A 154 -13.42 -15.64 11.07
C LEU A 154 -13.90 -14.51 10.13
N ALA A 155 -13.93 -13.27 10.62
CA ALA A 155 -13.96 -12.07 9.79
C ALA A 155 -12.55 -11.48 9.74
N ARG A 156 -11.95 -11.39 8.56
CA ARG A 156 -10.57 -10.94 8.40
C ARG A 156 -10.40 -9.88 7.33
N GLY A 157 -9.30 -9.12 7.40
CA GLY A 157 -8.88 -8.24 6.34
C GLY A 157 -8.45 -8.98 5.07
N ASP A 158 -8.39 -8.25 3.96
CA ASP A 158 -7.76 -8.71 2.71
C ASP A 158 -6.30 -9.13 2.97
N SER A 159 -5.77 -10.04 2.17
CA SER A 159 -4.38 -10.53 2.27
C SER A 159 -3.31 -9.43 2.12
N ARG A 160 -3.66 -8.27 1.57
CA ARG A 160 -2.83 -7.06 1.47
C ARG A 160 -2.93 -6.15 2.70
N SER A 161 -3.80 -6.47 3.65
CA SER A 161 -3.93 -5.73 4.90
C SER A 161 -2.87 -6.18 5.90
N VAL A 162 -2.00 -5.26 6.33
CA VAL A 162 -0.96 -5.54 7.33
C VAL A 162 -1.59 -5.97 8.65
N THR A 163 -2.53 -5.18 9.17
CA THR A 163 -3.16 -5.43 10.48
C THR A 163 -4.36 -6.36 10.43
N GLY A 164 -5.02 -6.46 9.27
CA GLY A 164 -6.16 -7.35 9.09
C GLY A 164 -5.77 -8.79 8.69
N PHE A 165 -4.52 -9.01 8.27
CA PHE A 165 -4.08 -10.32 7.81
C PHE A 165 -2.63 -10.66 8.15
N LEU A 166 -1.63 -9.91 7.63
CA LEU A 166 -0.23 -10.32 7.70
C LEU A 166 0.30 -10.44 9.13
N VAL A 167 0.04 -9.43 9.96
CA VAL A 167 0.51 -9.41 11.35
C VAL A 167 -0.21 -10.43 12.24
N PRO A 168 -1.55 -10.55 12.23
CA PRO A 168 -2.22 -11.64 12.92
C PRO A 168 -1.71 -13.01 12.49
N GLN A 169 -1.52 -13.24 11.20
CA GLN A 169 -0.99 -14.50 10.68
C GLN A 169 0.41 -14.79 11.20
N SER A 170 1.35 -13.82 11.10
CA SER A 170 2.76 -14.02 11.45
C SER A 170 3.03 -14.06 12.96
N GLN A 171 2.34 -13.23 13.75
CA GLN A 171 2.64 -13.10 15.18
C GLN A 171 1.77 -13.96 16.08
N LEU A 172 0.53 -14.28 15.66
CA LEU A 172 -0.40 -15.01 16.49
C LEU A 172 -0.65 -16.44 16.01
N PHE A 173 -1.10 -16.58 14.76
CA PHE A 173 -1.70 -17.83 14.31
C PHE A 173 -0.68 -18.83 13.77
N LEU A 174 0.19 -18.42 12.85
CA LEU A 174 1.12 -19.34 12.20
C LEU A 174 2.17 -19.95 13.16
N PRO A 175 2.68 -19.24 14.20
CA PRO A 175 3.52 -19.86 15.23
C PRO A 175 2.82 -21.01 16.01
N ARG A 176 1.48 -21.12 15.89
CA ARG A 176 0.66 -22.17 16.48
C ARG A 176 0.10 -23.15 15.44
N ASN A 177 0.68 -23.15 14.23
CA ASN A 177 0.25 -23.96 13.09
C ASN A 177 -1.23 -23.72 12.69
N ILE A 178 -1.72 -22.49 12.87
CA ILE A 178 -3.04 -22.06 12.45
C ILE A 178 -2.86 -21.17 11.21
N GLU A 179 -3.36 -21.63 10.06
CA GLU A 179 -3.44 -20.83 8.84
C GLU A 179 -4.81 -20.16 8.78
N LEU A 180 -4.86 -18.82 8.75
CA LEU A 180 -6.10 -18.04 8.79
C LEU A 180 -7.08 -18.43 7.68
N GLU A 181 -6.56 -18.74 6.50
CA GLU A 181 -7.36 -19.00 5.30
C GLU A 181 -8.00 -20.40 5.26
N THR A 182 -7.53 -21.33 6.09
CA THR A 182 -7.95 -22.74 5.98
C THR A 182 -8.37 -23.38 7.29
N ARG A 183 -8.00 -22.79 8.43
CA ARG A 183 -8.19 -23.45 9.72
C ARG A 183 -9.52 -23.12 10.39
N PHE A 184 -10.12 -22.00 10.08
CA PHE A 184 -11.42 -21.61 10.62
C PHE A 184 -12.58 -22.28 9.88
N ARG A 185 -13.73 -22.46 10.54
CA ARG A 185 -14.92 -23.09 9.95
C ARG A 185 -15.45 -22.38 8.71
N GLY A 186 -15.19 -21.08 8.61
CA GLY A 186 -15.55 -20.23 7.48
C GLY A 186 -14.98 -18.86 7.67
N GLU A 187 -14.89 -18.09 6.59
CA GLU A 187 -14.35 -16.74 6.62
C GLU A 187 -15.24 -15.71 5.93
N VAL A 188 -15.17 -14.48 6.41
CA VAL A 188 -15.68 -13.28 5.77
C VAL A 188 -14.50 -12.35 5.55
N VAL A 189 -14.25 -11.94 4.31
CA VAL A 189 -13.17 -10.98 3.98
C VAL A 189 -13.79 -9.61 3.79
N GLY A 190 -13.26 -8.61 4.50
CA GLY A 190 -13.76 -7.24 4.45
C GLY A 190 -12.78 -6.20 4.98
N ASN A 191 -13.19 -4.95 4.95
CA ASN A 191 -12.45 -3.89 5.64
C ASN A 191 -12.66 -3.95 7.16
N HIS A 192 -11.92 -3.16 7.93
CA HIS A 192 -11.95 -3.21 9.41
C HIS A 192 -13.34 -2.89 10.00
N GLN A 193 -14.11 -2.02 9.37
CA GLN A 193 -15.49 -1.73 9.79
C GLN A 193 -16.39 -2.95 9.58
N ALA A 194 -16.33 -3.56 8.39
CA ALA A 194 -17.14 -4.73 8.05
C ALA A 194 -16.80 -5.94 8.94
N THR A 195 -15.52 -6.18 9.23
CA THR A 195 -15.10 -7.30 10.09
C THR A 195 -15.58 -7.12 11.54
N ALA A 196 -15.52 -5.88 12.08
CA ALA A 196 -16.06 -5.57 13.41
C ALA A 196 -17.59 -5.73 13.47
N LEU A 197 -18.30 -5.22 12.46
CA LEU A 197 -19.76 -5.39 12.35
C LEU A 197 -20.15 -6.87 12.27
N ALA A 198 -19.45 -7.68 11.48
CA ALA A 198 -19.74 -9.11 11.35
C ALA A 198 -19.71 -9.84 12.70
N VAL A 199 -18.73 -9.53 13.57
CA VAL A 199 -18.67 -10.11 14.91
C VAL A 199 -19.73 -9.51 15.83
N ALA A 200 -19.94 -8.20 15.82
CA ALA A 200 -20.95 -7.56 16.66
C ALA A 200 -22.36 -8.07 16.39
N ASN A 201 -22.69 -8.37 15.12
CA ASN A 201 -24.00 -8.88 14.68
C ASN A 201 -24.14 -10.41 14.76
N GLY A 202 -23.02 -11.13 14.99
CA GLY A 202 -23.06 -12.59 15.09
C GLY A 202 -22.90 -13.32 13.74
N ASP A 203 -22.53 -12.63 12.67
CA ASP A 203 -22.22 -13.23 11.36
C ASP A 203 -20.85 -13.92 11.38
N ALA A 204 -19.94 -13.46 12.23
CA ALA A 204 -18.67 -14.09 12.57
C ALA A 204 -18.50 -14.19 14.10
N ASP A 205 -17.52 -14.97 14.54
CA ASP A 205 -17.25 -15.20 15.94
C ASP A 205 -15.98 -14.49 16.40
N VAL A 206 -15.04 -14.30 15.49
CA VAL A 206 -13.72 -13.67 15.69
C VAL A 206 -13.45 -12.69 14.57
N ALA A 207 -12.85 -11.53 14.85
CA ALA A 207 -12.40 -10.60 13.79
C ALA A 207 -10.97 -10.15 13.99
N THR A 208 -10.22 -10.02 12.87
CA THR A 208 -8.99 -9.24 12.82
C THR A 208 -9.31 -7.77 12.57
N ASN A 209 -8.61 -6.88 13.27
CA ASN A 209 -8.81 -5.43 13.18
C ASN A 209 -7.51 -4.70 13.57
N ASN A 210 -7.60 -3.41 13.84
CA ASN A 210 -6.52 -2.64 14.47
C ASN A 210 -7.05 -1.61 15.46
N THR A 211 -6.17 -1.12 16.34
CA THR A 211 -6.53 -0.19 17.40
C THR A 211 -7.14 1.10 16.85
N THR A 212 -6.60 1.67 15.78
CA THR A 212 -7.04 2.95 15.20
C THR A 212 -8.43 2.86 14.57
N ASP A 213 -8.67 1.82 13.76
CA ASP A 213 -9.97 1.66 13.11
C ASP A 213 -11.03 1.13 14.06
N PHE A 214 -10.65 0.39 15.11
CA PHE A 214 -11.57 -0.01 16.16
C PHE A 214 -12.00 1.18 17.03
N GLU A 215 -11.12 2.15 17.31
CA GLU A 215 -11.53 3.42 17.95
C GLU A 215 -12.51 4.20 17.07
N ARG A 216 -12.24 4.32 15.75
CA ARG A 216 -13.20 4.93 14.81
C ARG A 216 -14.53 4.19 14.80
N PHE A 217 -14.49 2.86 14.84
CA PHE A 217 -15.69 2.03 14.92
C PHE A 217 -16.49 2.29 16.20
N ARG A 218 -15.84 2.49 17.34
CA ARG A 218 -16.49 2.85 18.61
C ARG A 218 -17.23 4.20 18.52
N GLU A 219 -16.67 5.15 17.79
CA GLU A 219 -17.28 6.47 17.59
C GLU A 219 -18.52 6.40 16.67
N GLN A 220 -18.45 5.58 15.61
CA GLN A 220 -19.49 5.47 14.59
C GLN A 220 -20.60 4.48 14.94
N PHE A 221 -20.25 3.39 15.63
CA PHE A 221 -21.12 2.26 15.96
C PHE A 221 -21.04 1.92 17.46
N PRO A 222 -21.43 2.86 18.36
CA PRO A 222 -21.21 2.68 19.81
C PRO A 222 -21.98 1.49 20.39
N VAL A 223 -23.16 1.16 19.85
CA VAL A 223 -23.99 0.04 20.30
C VAL A 223 -23.36 -1.30 19.94
N GLU A 224 -22.89 -1.44 18.71
CA GLU A 224 -22.22 -2.64 18.21
C GLU A 224 -20.86 -2.81 18.89
N ALA A 225 -20.10 -1.72 19.00
CA ALA A 225 -18.79 -1.74 19.65
C ALA A 225 -18.86 -2.11 21.14
N ALA A 226 -19.93 -1.74 21.85
CA ALA A 226 -20.13 -2.12 23.25
C ALA A 226 -20.20 -3.65 23.45
N ARG A 227 -20.59 -4.40 22.42
CA ARG A 227 -20.64 -5.87 22.42
C ARG A 227 -19.29 -6.54 22.25
N LEU A 228 -18.27 -5.77 21.78
CA LEU A 228 -16.95 -6.30 21.40
C LEU A 228 -15.89 -6.00 22.46
N HIS A 229 -14.87 -6.81 22.49
CA HIS A 229 -13.64 -6.55 23.21
C HIS A 229 -12.43 -7.09 22.46
N ILE A 230 -11.24 -6.56 22.79
CA ILE A 230 -9.95 -7.02 22.27
C ILE A 230 -9.49 -8.19 23.15
N VAL A 231 -9.17 -9.33 22.52
CA VAL A 231 -8.60 -10.51 23.20
C VAL A 231 -7.12 -10.70 22.89
N TRP A 232 -6.56 -9.95 21.93
CA TRP A 232 -5.13 -9.95 21.57
C TRP A 232 -4.73 -8.65 20.89
N GLU A 233 -3.51 -8.21 21.15
CA GLU A 233 -2.83 -7.11 20.47
C GLU A 233 -1.44 -7.53 20.00
N SER A 234 -1.04 -7.04 18.84
CA SER A 234 0.27 -7.32 18.24
C SER A 234 1.38 -6.44 18.79
N GLU A 235 2.63 -6.78 18.46
CA GLU A 235 3.68 -5.78 18.40
C GLU A 235 3.39 -4.76 17.28
N PRO A 236 4.01 -3.56 17.35
CA PRO A 236 3.77 -2.53 16.35
C PRO A 236 4.10 -3.00 14.92
N PRO A 237 3.14 -2.93 13.98
CA PRO A 237 3.34 -3.34 12.60
C PRO A 237 4.11 -2.29 11.78
N PRO A 238 4.59 -2.64 10.59
CA PRO A 238 5.02 -1.68 9.59
C PRO A 238 3.93 -0.63 9.29
N GLY A 239 4.33 0.63 9.21
CA GLY A 239 3.41 1.76 9.04
C GLY A 239 2.95 1.93 7.59
N ALA A 240 1.72 2.45 7.43
CA ALA A 240 1.23 2.88 6.12
C ALA A 240 2.05 4.05 5.55
N GLN A 241 2.13 4.14 4.24
CA GLN A 241 2.97 5.08 3.50
C GLN A 241 2.15 5.97 2.58
N MET A 242 2.56 7.22 2.45
CA MET A 242 2.11 8.10 1.38
C MET A 242 3.01 7.89 0.17
N VAL A 243 2.41 7.47 -0.93
CA VAL A 243 3.13 7.18 -2.18
C VAL A 243 2.66 8.07 -3.31
N VAL A 244 3.55 8.35 -4.26
CA VAL A 244 3.26 9.10 -5.48
C VAL A 244 3.77 8.34 -6.70
N ARG A 245 3.22 8.63 -7.87
CA ARG A 245 3.65 8.05 -9.15
C ARG A 245 5.16 8.25 -9.35
N ARG A 246 5.90 7.18 -9.56
CA ARG A 246 7.36 7.21 -9.74
C ARG A 246 7.78 8.03 -10.95
N ALA A 247 6.99 8.01 -12.02
CA ALA A 247 7.26 8.74 -13.26
C ALA A 247 7.07 10.25 -13.16
N TYR A 248 6.60 10.79 -12.02
CA TYR A 248 6.53 12.25 -11.86
C TYR A 248 7.94 12.86 -11.78
N PRO A 249 8.11 14.09 -12.32
CA PRO A 249 9.37 14.83 -12.19
C PRO A 249 9.81 14.95 -10.73
N PRO A 250 11.12 14.81 -10.43
CA PRO A 250 11.63 14.88 -9.06
C PRO A 250 11.20 16.14 -8.29
N GLU A 251 11.22 17.30 -8.96
CA GLU A 251 10.79 18.58 -8.39
C GLU A 251 9.27 18.58 -8.03
N PHE A 252 8.46 17.86 -8.79
CA PHE A 252 7.04 17.72 -8.47
C PHE A 252 6.82 16.77 -7.29
N GLN A 253 7.55 15.66 -7.24
CA GLN A 253 7.55 14.76 -6.09
C GLN A 253 7.98 15.49 -4.81
N ALA A 254 9.03 16.31 -4.89
CA ALA A 254 9.50 17.14 -3.77
C ALA A 254 8.45 18.16 -3.29
N ARG A 255 7.70 18.78 -4.21
CA ARG A 255 6.57 19.66 -3.84
C ARG A 255 5.47 18.93 -3.10
N LEU A 256 5.10 17.73 -3.55
CA LEU A 256 4.11 16.89 -2.88
C LEU A 256 4.58 16.49 -1.47
N GLN A 257 5.85 16.09 -1.34
CA GLN A 257 6.46 15.79 -0.04
C GLN A 257 6.47 17.01 0.87
N ALA A 258 6.90 18.16 0.39
CA ALA A 258 6.97 19.39 1.16
C ALA A 258 5.59 19.83 1.66
N PHE A 259 4.54 19.70 0.84
CA PHE A 259 3.16 19.94 1.27
C PHE A 259 2.76 19.02 2.43
N LEU A 260 2.96 17.72 2.28
CA LEU A 260 2.59 16.75 3.32
C LEU A 260 3.31 17.00 4.64
N VAL A 261 4.62 17.22 4.59
CA VAL A 261 5.45 17.45 5.77
C VAL A 261 5.12 18.79 6.45
N GLY A 262 4.78 19.81 5.66
CA GLY A 262 4.39 21.14 6.15
C GLY A 262 2.96 21.23 6.66
N TYR A 263 2.09 20.27 6.29
CA TYR A 263 0.65 20.31 6.61
C TYR A 263 0.42 20.22 8.12
N GLY A 264 -0.31 21.19 8.67
CA GLY A 264 -0.57 21.32 10.11
C GLY A 264 0.57 21.91 10.94
N GLN A 265 1.73 22.27 10.33
CA GLN A 265 2.86 22.86 11.05
C GLN A 265 2.74 24.40 11.17
N GLY A 266 1.86 25.02 10.41
CA GLY A 266 1.62 26.45 10.46
C GLY A 266 0.97 26.92 11.75
N LYS A 267 1.13 28.24 12.06
CA LYS A 267 0.45 28.92 13.15
C LYS A 267 -0.82 29.63 12.64
N GLY A 268 -1.76 29.89 13.55
CA GLY A 268 -2.99 30.62 13.27
C GLY A 268 -4.09 29.77 12.64
N PRO A 269 -5.23 30.39 12.23
CA PRO A 269 -6.46 29.69 11.87
C PRO A 269 -6.31 28.60 10.79
N ARG A 270 -5.44 28.83 9.79
CA ARG A 270 -5.18 27.84 8.76
C ARG A 270 -4.47 26.61 9.32
N GLY A 271 -3.41 26.79 10.09
CA GLY A 271 -2.69 25.67 10.72
C GLY A 271 -3.57 24.92 11.73
N ASP A 272 -4.49 25.62 12.42
CA ASP A 272 -5.46 25.00 13.31
C ASP A 272 -6.44 24.11 12.51
N ALA A 273 -6.96 24.59 11.40
CA ALA A 273 -7.85 23.81 10.52
C ALA A 273 -7.13 22.57 9.95
N GLU A 274 -5.88 22.72 9.47
CA GLU A 274 -5.07 21.61 8.97
C GLU A 274 -4.84 20.55 10.07
N ARG A 275 -4.60 20.95 11.33
CA ARG A 275 -4.48 20.02 12.47
C ARG A 275 -5.76 19.25 12.77
N GLU A 276 -6.93 19.87 12.62
CA GLU A 276 -8.21 19.16 12.76
C GLU A 276 -8.39 18.10 11.65
N VAL A 277 -8.00 18.42 10.41
CA VAL A 277 -7.96 17.41 9.32
C VAL A 277 -7.03 16.26 9.68
N LEU A 278 -5.82 16.54 10.17
CA LEU A 278 -4.87 15.51 10.60
C LEU A 278 -5.39 14.64 11.73
N LYS A 279 -6.12 15.22 12.70
CA LYS A 279 -6.78 14.44 13.76
C LYS A 279 -7.81 13.45 13.16
N THR A 280 -8.64 13.94 12.25
CA THR A 280 -9.65 13.12 11.56
C THR A 280 -9.00 11.97 10.79
N LEU A 281 -7.84 12.22 10.17
CA LEU A 281 -7.04 11.22 9.47
C LEU A 281 -6.23 10.31 10.42
N ARG A 282 -6.32 10.51 11.74
CA ARG A 282 -5.50 9.80 12.76
C ARG A 282 -3.98 10.00 12.56
N ALA A 283 -3.61 11.13 12.00
CA ALA A 283 -2.24 11.58 11.79
C ALA A 283 -1.93 12.86 12.59
N ALA A 284 -2.33 12.91 13.85
CA ALA A 284 -2.35 14.12 14.69
C ALA A 284 -1.00 14.89 14.76
N TYR A 285 0.11 14.23 14.47
CA TYR A 285 1.44 14.86 14.40
C TYR A 285 1.90 15.17 12.99
N GLY A 286 1.00 15.01 12.00
CA GLY A 286 1.28 15.23 10.59
C GLY A 286 2.06 14.09 9.96
N TYR A 287 2.82 14.45 8.93
CA TYR A 287 3.64 13.53 8.17
C TYR A 287 5.13 13.85 8.34
N ALA A 288 5.95 12.82 8.36
CA ALA A 288 7.41 12.90 8.28
C ALA A 288 7.87 12.55 6.86
N PRO A 289 8.97 13.15 6.36
CA PRO A 289 9.55 12.73 5.09
C PRO A 289 9.97 11.27 5.16
N ALA A 290 9.74 10.54 4.09
CA ALA A 290 10.16 9.15 3.95
C ALA A 290 10.57 8.88 2.50
N ASP A 291 11.25 7.79 2.28
CA ASP A 291 11.58 7.23 0.98
C ASP A 291 11.29 5.72 0.96
N ASP A 292 11.63 5.04 -0.14
CA ASP A 292 11.32 3.62 -0.31
C ASP A 292 11.94 2.73 0.78
N SER A 293 13.02 3.17 1.45
CA SER A 293 13.64 2.42 2.56
C SER A 293 12.73 2.29 3.80
N ALA A 294 11.71 3.14 3.93
CA ALA A 294 10.69 3.01 4.98
C ALA A 294 9.88 1.71 4.89
N LEU A 295 9.98 0.99 3.76
CA LEU A 295 9.35 -0.31 3.53
C LEU A 295 10.19 -1.52 3.94
N LEU A 296 11.44 -1.32 4.39
CA LEU A 296 12.29 -2.43 4.87
C LEU A 296 11.63 -3.28 5.98
N PRO A 297 10.89 -2.70 6.96
CA PRO A 297 10.19 -3.51 7.95
C PRO A 297 9.10 -4.40 7.36
N GLU A 298 8.41 -3.95 6.29
CA GLU A 298 7.41 -4.77 5.60
C GLU A 298 8.06 -5.90 4.79
N ALA A 299 9.16 -5.62 4.09
CA ALA A 299 9.91 -6.65 3.39
C ALA A 299 10.41 -7.75 4.36
N LEU A 300 10.85 -7.38 5.56
CA LEU A 300 11.21 -8.32 6.62
C LEU A 300 10.01 -9.14 7.11
N LEU A 301 8.86 -8.50 7.34
CA LEU A 301 7.62 -9.19 7.74
C LEU A 301 7.21 -10.24 6.71
N GLU A 302 7.23 -9.90 5.42
CA GLU A 302 6.92 -10.84 4.33
C GLU A 302 7.91 -12.01 4.26
N TYR A 303 9.19 -11.71 4.46
CA TYR A 303 10.25 -12.73 4.49
C TYR A 303 10.01 -13.72 5.64
N GLU A 304 9.82 -13.22 6.85
CA GLU A 304 9.58 -14.09 8.02
C GLU A 304 8.29 -14.90 7.88
N LEU A 305 7.21 -14.29 7.39
CA LEU A 305 5.96 -14.98 7.11
C LEU A 305 6.14 -16.07 6.04
N GLY A 306 6.88 -15.76 4.97
CA GLY A 306 7.21 -16.72 3.93
C GLY A 306 8.01 -17.91 4.42
N LYS A 307 8.98 -17.68 5.32
CA LYS A 307 9.75 -18.74 6.00
C LYS A 307 8.86 -19.60 6.88
N GLN A 308 8.06 -18.98 7.75
CA GLN A 308 7.16 -19.68 8.65
C GLN A 308 6.21 -20.59 7.85
N ARG A 309 5.59 -20.08 6.79
CA ARG A 309 4.73 -20.87 5.89
C ARG A 309 5.49 -22.02 5.22
N ALA A 310 6.71 -21.78 4.75
CA ALA A 310 7.52 -22.83 4.15
C ALA A 310 7.90 -23.92 5.16
N MET A 311 8.10 -23.56 6.42
CA MET A 311 8.40 -24.54 7.48
C MET A 311 7.17 -25.30 7.97
N ALA A 312 6.00 -24.66 8.00
CA ALA A 312 4.75 -25.28 8.47
C ALA A 312 4.06 -26.18 7.41
N ALA A 313 4.31 -25.93 6.12
CA ALA A 313 3.66 -26.65 5.03
C ALA A 313 4.13 -28.12 4.93
N ALA A 314 3.22 -28.99 4.52
CA ALA A 314 3.57 -30.35 4.11
C ALA A 314 4.20 -30.33 2.71
N TRP A 315 5.42 -30.86 2.59
CA TRP A 315 6.17 -30.89 1.33
C TRP A 315 6.26 -32.32 0.77
N VAL A 316 6.27 -32.43 -0.55
CA VAL A 316 6.47 -33.72 -1.26
C VAL A 316 7.86 -34.30 -0.93
N ASN A 317 8.87 -33.43 -0.76
CA ASN A 317 10.22 -33.82 -0.35
C ASN A 317 10.99 -32.59 0.20
N GLU A 318 12.13 -32.86 0.82
CA GLU A 318 13.02 -31.85 1.41
C GLU A 318 13.54 -30.84 0.36
N ALA A 319 13.87 -31.31 -0.85
CA ALA A 319 14.38 -30.44 -1.90
C ALA A 319 13.35 -29.35 -2.32
N ALA A 320 12.06 -29.70 -2.34
CA ALA A 320 10.97 -28.74 -2.63
C ALA A 320 10.87 -27.69 -1.52
N ARG A 321 10.99 -28.08 -0.24
CA ARG A 321 11.01 -27.15 0.90
C ARG A 321 12.20 -26.20 0.81
N GLU A 322 13.40 -26.73 0.59
CA GLU A 322 14.60 -25.92 0.44
C GLU A 322 14.52 -24.97 -0.75
N GLN A 323 13.98 -25.41 -1.88
CA GLN A 323 13.77 -24.54 -3.04
C GLN A 323 12.82 -23.39 -2.71
N ARG A 324 11.76 -23.65 -1.94
CA ARG A 324 10.83 -22.59 -1.49
C ARG A 324 11.54 -21.61 -0.57
N LEU A 325 12.32 -22.10 0.40
CA LEU A 325 13.09 -21.25 1.32
C LEU A 325 14.10 -20.37 0.58
N ARG A 326 14.85 -20.94 -0.36
CA ARG A 326 15.79 -20.16 -1.21
C ARG A 326 15.07 -19.08 -2.01
N ARG A 327 13.87 -19.35 -2.54
CA ARG A 327 13.08 -18.34 -3.28
C ARG A 327 12.62 -17.21 -2.36
N VAL A 328 12.16 -17.52 -1.15
CA VAL A 328 11.75 -16.53 -0.15
C VAL A 328 12.92 -15.63 0.22
N GLU A 329 14.11 -16.22 0.46
CA GLU A 329 15.34 -15.48 0.78
C GLU A 329 15.79 -14.60 -0.39
N GLN A 330 15.76 -15.12 -1.62
CA GLN A 330 16.15 -14.38 -2.80
C GLN A 330 15.22 -13.17 -3.03
N THR A 331 13.91 -13.35 -2.92
CA THR A 331 12.93 -12.25 -3.04
C THR A 331 13.21 -11.16 -2.01
N TYR A 332 13.50 -11.54 -0.76
CA TYR A 332 13.83 -10.57 0.29
C TYR A 332 15.12 -9.79 -0.02
N LYS A 333 16.18 -10.46 -0.49
CA LYS A 333 17.44 -9.81 -0.89
C LYS A 333 17.22 -8.79 -2.00
N GLU A 334 16.43 -9.14 -3.02
CA GLU A 334 16.07 -8.25 -4.13
C GLU A 334 15.26 -7.04 -3.65
N GLN A 335 14.30 -7.24 -2.74
CA GLN A 335 13.54 -6.16 -2.12
C GLN A 335 14.45 -5.21 -1.34
N VAL A 336 15.32 -5.74 -0.46
CA VAL A 336 16.22 -4.93 0.36
C VAL A 336 17.19 -4.12 -0.51
N GLU A 337 17.75 -4.73 -1.55
CA GLU A 337 18.63 -4.04 -2.49
C GLU A 337 17.91 -2.90 -3.22
N ALA A 338 16.74 -3.16 -3.79
CA ALA A 338 15.94 -2.16 -4.49
C ALA A 338 15.52 -0.99 -3.58
N LEU A 339 15.07 -1.29 -2.36
CA LEU A 339 14.64 -0.27 -1.39
C LEU A 339 15.80 0.62 -0.91
N ARG A 340 17.00 0.06 -0.74
CA ARG A 340 18.19 0.82 -0.35
C ARG A 340 18.77 1.65 -1.49
N ALA A 341 18.80 1.11 -2.72
CA ALA A 341 19.28 1.83 -3.88
C ALA A 341 18.46 3.11 -4.15
N ALA A 342 17.15 3.05 -3.93
CA ALA A 342 16.27 4.21 -4.07
C ALA A 342 16.54 5.33 -3.02
N SER A 343 17.07 4.98 -1.85
CA SER A 343 17.43 5.95 -0.79
C SER A 343 18.76 6.66 -1.03
N THR A 344 19.68 6.04 -1.77
CA THR A 344 21.02 6.58 -2.04
C THR A 344 21.11 7.42 -3.30
N ALA A 345 20.04 7.50 -4.12
CA ALA A 345 20.00 8.35 -5.28
C ALA A 345 20.13 9.84 -4.87
N PRO A 346 21.01 10.64 -5.48
CA PRO A 346 21.17 12.06 -5.14
C PRO A 346 19.82 12.78 -5.29
N ARG A 347 19.49 13.56 -4.25
CA ARG A 347 18.28 14.39 -4.17
C ARG A 347 18.33 15.59 -5.08
#